data_ba37f7a4c1014eb7b1c218bff9ec0d63
#
_entry.id   ba37f7a4c1014eb7b1c218bff9ec0d63
#
_cell.length_a   1.000
_cell.length_b   1.000
_cell.length_c   1.000
_cell.angle_alpha   90.00
_cell.angle_beta   90.00
_cell.angle_gamma   90.00
#
_symmetry.space_group_name_H-M   'P 1'
#
loop_
_entity.id
_entity.type
_entity.pdbx_description
1 polymer ?
#
loop_
_entity_poly.entity_id
_entity_poly.type
_entity_poly.pdbx_seq_one_letter_code
_entity_poly.pdbx_strand_id
1 'polypeptide(L)'
;MNPTLRKDADAIIASSLNAVLPDEAVRRALKAFASKGGRVLLVAAGKAAWQMAHAAVEALGRVDGGVVVTKYKHVRGEILGVNCYEAGHPVPDENSFAATEKALELVRGLAAEDTVLFLLSGGGSALFEKPLLPGAELQDLSLIHISEAH
;
A
#
# COMPACT_ATOMS: atom_id res chain seq x y z
N MET A 1 6.63 26.36 31.64
CA MET A 1 6.64 26.35 30.15
C MET A 1 5.64 27.38 29.67
N ASN A 2 5.98 28.24 28.72
CA ASN A 2 5.07 29.26 28.21
C ASN A 2 3.91 28.59 27.43
N PRO A 3 2.62 28.79 27.85
CA PRO A 3 1.47 28.12 27.25
C PRO A 3 1.29 28.45 25.76
N THR A 4 1.66 29.63 25.33
CA THR A 4 1.58 30.05 23.93
C THR A 4 2.59 29.29 23.07
N LEU A 5 3.86 29.19 23.49
CA LEU A 5 4.88 28.42 22.78
C LEU A 5 4.52 26.93 22.68
N ARG A 6 3.89 26.37 23.71
CA ARG A 6 3.41 24.99 23.66
C ARG A 6 2.31 24.81 22.61
N LYS A 7 1.34 25.71 22.59
CA LYS A 7 0.25 25.69 21.62
C LYS A 7 0.77 25.83 20.18
N ASP A 8 1.72 26.73 19.96
CA ASP A 8 2.30 26.93 18.63
C ASP A 8 3.10 25.69 18.19
N ALA A 9 3.88 25.09 19.09
CA ALA A 9 4.60 23.86 18.79
C ALA A 9 3.63 22.69 18.47
N ASP A 10 2.56 22.51 19.24
CA ASP A 10 1.56 21.48 18.99
C ASP A 10 0.84 21.71 17.64
N ALA A 11 0.57 22.94 17.26
CA ALA A 11 -0.03 23.31 15.97
C ALA A 11 0.92 23.00 14.80
N ILE A 12 2.21 23.34 14.93
CA ILE A 12 3.22 23.03 13.92
C ILE A 12 3.36 21.52 13.73
N ILE A 13 3.46 20.77 14.84
CA ILE A 13 3.56 19.29 14.80
C ILE A 13 2.34 18.69 14.12
N ALA A 14 1.12 19.10 14.51
CA ALA A 14 -0.11 18.59 13.91
C ALA A 14 -0.20 18.89 12.42
N SER A 15 0.15 20.12 12.01
CA SER A 15 0.18 20.52 10.62
C SER A 15 1.20 19.71 9.80
N SER A 16 2.40 19.52 10.34
CA SER A 16 3.46 18.74 9.68
C SER A 16 3.08 17.27 9.52
N LEU A 17 2.49 16.65 10.55
CA LEU A 17 2.01 15.28 10.48
C LEU A 17 0.92 15.13 9.42
N ASN A 18 -0.06 16.04 9.40
CA ASN A 18 -1.12 16.00 8.39
C ASN A 18 -0.59 16.16 6.97
N ALA A 19 0.41 17.01 6.77
CA ALA A 19 1.00 17.27 5.45
C ALA A 19 1.72 16.04 4.86
N VAL A 20 2.18 15.11 5.68
CA VAL A 20 2.89 13.89 5.25
C VAL A 20 2.00 12.64 5.24
N LEU A 21 0.73 12.75 5.61
CA LEU A 21 -0.19 11.62 5.53
C LEU A 21 -0.36 11.16 4.08
N PRO A 22 -0.39 9.84 3.86
CA PRO A 22 -0.49 9.27 2.51
C PRO A 22 -1.81 9.61 1.82
N ASP A 23 -2.89 9.84 2.55
CA ASP A 23 -4.21 10.16 2.02
C ASP A 23 -4.19 11.40 1.12
N GLU A 24 -3.62 12.49 1.61
CA GLU A 24 -3.54 13.75 0.87
C GLU A 24 -2.60 13.65 -0.34
N ALA A 25 -1.53 12.86 -0.23
CA ALA A 25 -0.64 12.59 -1.35
C ALA A 25 -1.37 11.83 -2.47
N VAL A 26 -2.14 10.80 -2.12
CA VAL A 26 -2.96 10.03 -3.06
C VAL A 26 -4.04 10.89 -3.70
N ARG A 27 -4.83 11.62 -2.91
CA ARG A 27 -5.88 12.52 -3.45
C ARG A 27 -5.30 13.56 -4.39
N ARG A 28 -4.13 14.13 -4.06
CA ARG A 28 -3.44 15.11 -4.91
C ARG A 28 -2.96 14.49 -6.21
N ALA A 29 -2.38 13.28 -6.17
CA ALA A 29 -1.93 12.58 -7.37
C ALA A 29 -3.10 12.21 -8.29
N LEU A 30 -4.24 11.85 -7.72
CA LEU A 30 -5.43 11.46 -8.49
C LEU A 30 -6.24 12.62 -9.07
N LYS A 31 -5.96 13.89 -8.69
CA LYS A 31 -6.64 15.06 -9.30
C LYS A 31 -6.45 15.16 -10.81
N ALA A 32 -5.32 14.70 -11.32
CA ALA A 32 -5.01 14.69 -12.75
C ALA A 32 -5.28 13.33 -13.42
N PHE A 33 -5.81 12.37 -12.66
CA PHE A 33 -6.09 11.03 -13.18
C PHE A 33 -7.31 11.05 -14.10
N ALA A 34 -7.12 10.48 -15.29
CA ALA A 34 -8.21 10.24 -16.23
C ALA A 34 -8.17 8.77 -16.67
N SER A 35 -9.26 8.05 -16.47
CA SER A 35 -9.40 6.68 -16.98
C SER A 35 -9.39 6.69 -18.51
N LYS A 36 -8.80 5.65 -19.09
CA LYS A 36 -8.81 5.43 -20.55
C LYS A 36 -10.13 4.82 -21.06
N GLY A 37 -11.12 4.63 -20.17
CA GLY A 37 -12.43 4.06 -20.51
C GLY A 37 -12.55 2.56 -20.26
N GLY A 38 -11.44 1.86 -19.92
CA GLY A 38 -11.41 0.47 -19.47
C GLY A 38 -11.57 0.33 -17.95
N ARG A 39 -11.23 -0.85 -17.44
CA ARG A 39 -11.25 -1.14 -16.00
C ARG A 39 -10.19 -0.31 -15.28
N VAL A 40 -10.51 0.11 -14.07
CA VAL A 40 -9.55 0.71 -13.13
C VAL A 40 -9.29 -0.30 -12.02
N LEU A 41 -8.09 -0.86 -12.00
CA LEU A 41 -7.65 -1.84 -11.00
C LEU A 41 -6.67 -1.18 -10.04
N LEU A 42 -6.71 -1.59 -8.77
CA LEU A 42 -5.87 -1.03 -7.73
C LEU A 42 -5.02 -2.13 -7.09
N VAL A 43 -3.72 -1.92 -7.04
CA VAL A 43 -2.78 -2.74 -6.27
C VAL A 43 -2.05 -1.82 -5.30
N ALA A 44 -2.11 -2.12 -4.02
CA ALA A 44 -1.40 -1.34 -3.01
C ALA A 44 -0.56 -2.25 -2.11
N ALA A 45 0.71 -1.88 -1.90
CA ALA A 45 1.64 -2.64 -1.08
C ALA A 45 2.42 -1.75 -0.10
N GLY A 46 2.65 -2.26 1.12
CA GLY A 46 3.42 -1.58 2.15
C GLY A 46 2.63 -1.24 3.41
N LYS A 47 3.29 -0.63 4.39
CA LYS A 47 2.70 -0.35 5.71
C LYS A 47 1.51 0.63 5.67
N ALA A 48 1.47 1.54 4.70
CA ALA A 48 0.37 2.48 4.50
C ALA A 48 -0.58 2.07 3.36
N ALA A 49 -0.45 0.85 2.82
CA ALA A 49 -1.18 0.41 1.64
C ALA A 49 -2.69 0.49 1.83
N TRP A 50 -3.22 0.06 2.98
CA TRP A 50 -4.64 0.15 3.28
C TRP A 50 -5.14 1.61 3.24
N GLN A 51 -4.43 2.50 3.91
CA GLN A 51 -4.79 3.92 3.99
C GLN A 51 -4.75 4.59 2.61
N MET A 52 -3.72 4.30 1.81
CA MET A 52 -3.58 4.81 0.44
C MET A 52 -4.71 4.29 -0.47
N ALA A 53 -5.02 3.00 -0.38
CA ALA A 53 -6.09 2.37 -1.16
C ALA A 53 -7.47 2.93 -0.80
N HIS A 54 -7.75 3.10 0.50
CA HIS A 54 -8.98 3.72 0.98
C HIS A 54 -9.15 5.12 0.41
N ALA A 55 -8.12 5.97 0.52
CA ALA A 55 -8.14 7.32 -0.04
C ALA A 55 -8.29 7.35 -1.57
N ALA A 56 -7.71 6.37 -2.27
CA ALA A 56 -7.85 6.24 -3.72
C ALA A 56 -9.29 5.87 -4.12
N VAL A 57 -9.90 4.90 -3.45
CA VAL A 57 -11.28 4.49 -3.73
C VAL A 57 -12.27 5.63 -3.40
N GLU A 58 -12.06 6.34 -2.29
CA GLU A 58 -12.86 7.54 -1.98
C GLU A 58 -12.75 8.62 -3.07
N ALA A 59 -11.55 8.88 -3.57
CA ALA A 59 -11.31 9.91 -4.59
C ALA A 59 -11.86 9.54 -5.97
N LEU A 60 -11.85 8.24 -6.33
CA LEU A 60 -12.33 7.73 -7.62
C LEU A 60 -13.82 7.37 -7.62
N GLY A 61 -14.41 7.22 -6.43
CA GLY A 61 -15.77 6.74 -6.22
C GLY A 61 -15.92 5.22 -6.37
N ARG A 62 -15.12 4.56 -7.21
CA ARG A 62 -15.11 3.10 -7.38
C ARG A 62 -13.82 2.64 -8.07
N VAL A 63 -13.51 1.37 -7.89
CA VAL A 63 -12.55 0.60 -8.70
C VAL A 63 -13.22 -0.69 -9.18
N ASP A 64 -12.74 -1.27 -10.27
CA ASP A 64 -13.31 -2.51 -10.84
C ASP A 64 -12.71 -3.76 -10.20
N GLY A 65 -11.71 -3.60 -9.37
CA GLY A 65 -11.09 -4.61 -8.53
C GLY A 65 -9.84 -4.07 -7.86
N GLY A 66 -9.47 -4.65 -6.74
CA GLY A 66 -8.26 -4.23 -6.02
C GLY A 66 -7.70 -5.27 -5.09
N VAL A 67 -6.39 -5.18 -4.86
CA VAL A 67 -5.64 -5.95 -3.87
C VAL A 67 -4.79 -5.01 -3.03
N VAL A 68 -4.91 -5.12 -1.73
CA VAL A 68 -4.06 -4.45 -0.74
C VAL A 68 -3.25 -5.51 -0.01
N VAL A 69 -1.94 -5.32 0.09
CA VAL A 69 -1.06 -6.13 0.93
C VAL A 69 -0.37 -5.25 1.94
N THR A 70 -0.69 -5.43 3.20
CA THR A 70 -0.15 -4.61 4.28
C THR A 70 0.34 -5.47 5.45
N LYS A 71 1.01 -4.86 6.40
CA LYS A 71 1.49 -5.53 7.62
C LYS A 71 0.31 -5.93 8.50
N TYR A 72 0.46 -7.02 9.26
CA TYR A 72 -0.50 -7.46 10.27
C TYR A 72 -0.98 -6.31 11.17
N LYS A 73 -2.29 -6.29 11.43
CA LYS A 73 -3.01 -5.28 12.23
C LYS A 73 -3.03 -3.87 11.61
N HIS A 74 -2.83 -3.77 10.29
CA HIS A 74 -2.89 -2.51 9.55
C HIS A 74 -4.14 -2.36 8.68
N VAL A 75 -4.89 -3.41 8.45
CA VAL A 75 -6.23 -3.34 7.85
C VAL A 75 -7.19 -2.74 8.89
N ARG A 76 -7.89 -1.67 8.53
CA ARG A 76 -8.77 -0.92 9.44
C ARG A 76 -10.26 -1.10 9.13
N GLY A 77 -10.58 -1.87 8.09
CA GLY A 77 -11.94 -2.12 7.66
C GLY A 77 -12.01 -2.53 6.19
N GLU A 78 -13.21 -2.71 5.70
CA GLU A 78 -13.47 -3.05 4.31
C GLU A 78 -13.27 -1.83 3.40
N ILE A 79 -12.76 -2.07 2.20
CA ILE A 79 -12.70 -1.10 1.11
C ILE A 79 -13.52 -1.67 -0.04
N LEU A 80 -14.52 -0.94 -0.51
CA LEU A 80 -15.45 -1.41 -1.55
C LEU A 80 -14.68 -1.80 -2.83
N GLY A 81 -14.86 -3.05 -3.27
CA GLY A 81 -14.21 -3.58 -4.47
C GLY A 81 -12.74 -3.97 -4.30
N VAL A 82 -12.20 -3.97 -3.07
CA VAL A 82 -10.79 -4.25 -2.78
C VAL A 82 -10.64 -5.36 -1.75
N ASN A 83 -9.86 -6.38 -2.07
CA ASN A 83 -9.50 -7.43 -1.14
C ASN A 83 -8.24 -7.03 -0.36
N CYS A 84 -8.33 -6.99 0.96
CA CYS A 84 -7.23 -6.61 1.84
C CYS A 84 -6.60 -7.84 2.48
N TYR A 85 -5.28 -7.96 2.36
CA TYR A 85 -4.47 -9.03 2.93
C TYR A 85 -3.44 -8.46 3.90
N GLU A 86 -3.19 -9.21 4.97
CA GLU A 86 -2.15 -8.89 5.94
C GLU A 86 -1.04 -9.95 5.89
N ALA A 87 0.21 -9.50 5.99
CA ALA A 87 1.38 -10.34 5.80
C ALA A 87 2.55 -9.93 6.70
N GLY A 88 3.60 -10.75 6.73
CA GLY A 88 4.80 -10.55 7.53
C GLY A 88 5.62 -9.34 7.10
N HIS A 89 6.12 -8.62 8.10
CA HIS A 89 7.05 -7.52 7.92
C HIS A 89 7.86 -7.32 9.23
N PRO A 90 9.18 -7.19 9.21
CA PRO A 90 10.07 -6.99 8.05
C PRO A 90 10.45 -8.28 7.30
N VAL A 91 10.16 -9.46 7.85
CA VAL A 91 10.42 -10.74 7.19
C VAL A 91 9.17 -11.18 6.46
N PRO A 92 9.25 -11.48 5.14
CA PRO A 92 8.12 -11.98 4.38
C PRO A 92 7.70 -13.37 4.88
N ASP A 93 6.45 -13.71 4.68
CA ASP A 93 5.88 -15.01 5.01
C ASP A 93 5.01 -15.54 3.86
N GLU A 94 4.41 -16.71 4.05
CA GLU A 94 3.53 -17.33 3.05
C GLU A 94 2.34 -16.44 2.67
N ASN A 95 1.86 -15.60 3.60
CA ASN A 95 0.78 -14.66 3.31
C ASN A 95 1.25 -13.54 2.38
N SER A 96 2.52 -13.10 2.47
CA SER A 96 3.11 -12.17 1.51
C SER A 96 3.07 -12.74 0.10
N PHE A 97 3.46 -14.00 -0.05
CA PHE A 97 3.52 -14.69 -1.34
C PHE A 97 2.12 -14.92 -1.91
N ALA A 98 1.20 -15.43 -1.09
CA ALA A 98 -0.18 -15.67 -1.49
C ALA A 98 -0.91 -14.39 -1.90
N ALA A 99 -0.73 -13.31 -1.16
CA ALA A 99 -1.33 -12.01 -1.47
C ALA A 99 -0.75 -11.41 -2.76
N THR A 100 0.55 -11.57 -2.99
CA THR A 100 1.20 -11.16 -4.25
C THR A 100 0.64 -11.94 -5.45
N GLU A 101 0.41 -13.25 -5.31
CA GLU A 101 -0.25 -14.05 -6.36
C GLU A 101 -1.65 -13.52 -6.68
N LYS A 102 -2.43 -13.11 -5.68
CA LYS A 102 -3.76 -12.50 -5.91
C LYS A 102 -3.67 -11.19 -6.68
N ALA A 103 -2.66 -10.37 -6.43
CA ALA A 103 -2.44 -9.15 -7.20
C ALA A 103 -2.02 -9.47 -8.64
N LEU A 104 -1.16 -10.48 -8.86
CA LEU A 104 -0.78 -10.92 -10.20
C LEU A 104 -1.96 -11.53 -10.97
N GLU A 105 -2.85 -12.28 -10.29
CA GLU A 105 -4.09 -12.79 -10.89
C GLU A 105 -5.00 -11.64 -11.33
N LEU A 106 -5.15 -10.61 -10.49
CA LEU A 106 -5.98 -9.44 -10.77
C LEU A 106 -5.56 -8.72 -12.04
N VAL A 107 -4.25 -8.62 -12.30
CA VAL A 107 -3.72 -7.90 -13.46
C VAL A 107 -3.48 -8.79 -14.68
N ARG A 108 -3.98 -10.02 -14.69
CA ARG A 108 -3.91 -10.87 -15.89
C ARG A 108 -4.93 -10.45 -16.94
N GLY A 109 -4.55 -10.56 -18.20
CA GLY A 109 -5.45 -10.32 -19.32
C GLY A 109 -5.98 -8.88 -19.40
N LEU A 110 -5.13 -7.91 -19.11
CA LEU A 110 -5.45 -6.50 -19.25
C LEU A 110 -5.61 -6.12 -20.73
N ALA A 111 -6.60 -5.28 -21.00
CA ALA A 111 -6.75 -4.60 -22.27
C ALA A 111 -5.94 -3.29 -22.29
N ALA A 112 -5.74 -2.71 -23.46
CA ALA A 112 -4.96 -1.47 -23.62
C ALA A 112 -5.63 -0.27 -22.93
N GLU A 113 -6.94 -0.33 -22.76
CA GLU A 113 -7.78 0.69 -22.12
C GLU A 113 -7.81 0.55 -20.60
N ASP A 114 -7.42 -0.64 -20.07
CA ASP A 114 -7.37 -0.88 -18.62
C ASP A 114 -6.24 -0.06 -17.97
N THR A 115 -6.49 0.34 -16.75
CA THR A 115 -5.51 1.09 -15.94
C THR A 115 -5.26 0.39 -14.62
N VAL A 116 -4.00 0.19 -14.26
CA VAL A 116 -3.60 -0.29 -12.95
C VAL A 116 -3.00 0.87 -12.16
N LEU A 117 -3.60 1.17 -11.03
CA LEU A 117 -3.04 2.07 -10.03
C LEU A 117 -2.20 1.24 -9.06
N PHE A 118 -0.89 1.45 -9.08
CA PHE A 118 0.02 0.81 -8.15
C PHE A 118 0.48 1.79 -7.08
N LEU A 119 0.04 1.57 -5.83
CA LEU A 119 0.31 2.42 -4.68
C LEU A 119 1.35 1.72 -3.77
N LEU A 120 2.55 2.26 -3.71
CA LEU A 120 3.65 1.68 -2.96
C LEU A 120 4.03 2.57 -1.77
N SER A 121 4.14 1.98 -0.60
CA SER A 121 4.66 2.63 0.61
C SER A 121 5.81 1.86 1.24
N GLY A 122 6.43 2.41 2.29
CA GLY A 122 7.55 1.75 2.98
C GLY A 122 7.21 0.35 3.48
N GLY A 123 8.16 -0.57 3.34
CA GLY A 123 8.03 -1.98 3.69
C GLY A 123 7.43 -2.85 2.59
N GLY A 124 7.26 -2.31 1.38
CA GLY A 124 6.63 -3.00 0.26
C GLY A 124 7.38 -4.24 -0.19
N SER A 125 8.70 -4.28 -0.16
CA SER A 125 9.48 -5.44 -0.60
C SER A 125 9.16 -6.71 0.21
N ALA A 126 9.13 -6.64 1.53
CA ALA A 126 8.78 -7.79 2.35
C ALA A 126 7.30 -8.21 2.23
N LEU A 127 6.43 -7.26 1.95
CA LEU A 127 4.98 -7.49 1.87
C LEU A 127 4.50 -7.93 0.48
N PHE A 128 5.31 -7.68 -0.56
CA PHE A 128 4.91 -7.90 -1.94
C PHE A 128 6.03 -8.59 -2.72
N GLU A 129 6.14 -9.90 -2.51
CA GLU A 129 7.17 -10.73 -3.12
C GLU A 129 6.56 -11.97 -3.78
N LYS A 130 7.13 -12.35 -4.92
CA LYS A 130 6.92 -13.65 -5.55
C LYS A 130 8.26 -14.38 -5.64
N PRO A 131 8.52 -15.33 -4.74
CA PRO A 131 9.78 -16.05 -4.73
C PRO A 131 9.94 -16.91 -5.99
N LEU A 132 11.15 -16.93 -6.51
CA LEU A 132 11.60 -17.88 -7.53
C LEU A 132 12.17 -19.16 -6.90
N LEU A 133 12.50 -19.09 -5.61
CA LEU A 133 13.03 -20.18 -4.78
C LEU A 133 11.97 -20.63 -3.76
N PRO A 134 12.12 -21.83 -3.18
CA PRO A 134 11.27 -22.26 -2.06
C PRO A 134 11.28 -21.24 -0.92
N GLY A 135 10.11 -21.05 -0.28
CA GLY A 135 9.92 -19.97 0.70
C GLY A 135 10.87 -19.97 1.90
N ALA A 136 11.38 -21.15 2.32
CA ALA A 136 12.36 -21.24 3.41
C ALA A 136 13.71 -20.56 3.07
N GLU A 137 14.20 -20.74 1.85
CA GLU A 137 15.47 -20.12 1.39
C GLU A 137 15.31 -18.60 1.24
N LEU A 138 14.12 -18.13 0.95
CA LEU A 138 13.84 -16.70 0.82
C LEU A 138 13.84 -15.98 2.16
N GLN A 139 13.38 -16.63 3.23
CA GLN A 139 13.44 -16.09 4.58
C GLN A 139 14.89 -15.84 5.00
N ASP A 140 15.79 -16.76 4.70
CA ASP A 140 17.22 -16.63 4.99
C ASP A 140 17.84 -15.47 4.20
N LEU A 141 17.53 -15.32 2.93
CA LEU A 141 17.99 -14.20 2.10
C LEU A 141 17.45 -12.85 2.58
N SER A 142 16.20 -12.80 3.03
CA SER A 142 15.59 -11.59 3.59
C SER A 142 16.27 -11.14 4.88
N LEU A 143 16.67 -12.08 5.73
CA LEU A 143 17.42 -11.80 6.95
C LEU A 143 18.81 -11.21 6.66
N ILE A 144 19.50 -11.66 5.61
CA ILE A 144 20.77 -11.11 5.15
C ILE A 144 20.61 -9.65 4.72
N HIS A 145 19.60 -9.33 3.91
CA HIS A 145 19.33 -7.97 3.44
C HIS A 145 18.96 -6.99 4.57
N ILE A 146 18.27 -7.47 5.62
CA ILE A 146 17.93 -6.65 6.78
C ILE A 146 19.19 -6.34 7.62
N SER A 147 20.14 -7.25 7.70
CA SER A 147 21.38 -7.08 8.46
C SER A 147 22.39 -6.16 7.79
N GLU A 148 22.34 -5.97 6.48
CA GLU A 148 23.25 -5.11 5.72
C GLU A 148 22.78 -3.66 5.59
N ALA A 149 21.57 -3.35 6.01
CA ALA A 149 20.96 -2.01 5.89
C ALA A 149 21.31 -1.05 7.04
N HIS A 150 22.45 -1.26 7.73
CA HIS A 150 22.93 -0.38 8.82
C HIS A 150 24.24 0.31 8.48
#